data_1327af23b90d58467d4e1c6324a17ee0
#
_entry.id   1327af23b90d58467d4e1c6324a17ee0
#
_cell.length_a   1.000
_cell.length_b   1.000
_cell.length_c   1.000
_cell.angle_alpha   90.00
_cell.angle_beta   90.00
_cell.angle_gamma   90.00
#
_symmetry.space_group_name_H-M   'P 1'
#
loop_
_entity.id
_entity.type
_entity.pdbx_description
1 polymer ?
#
loop_
_entity_poly.entity_id
_entity_poly.type
_entity_poly.pdbx_seq_one_letter_code
_entity_poly.pdbx_strand_id
1 'polypeptide(L)'
;MDFRPRQPVVLREMLLSFSNHCYTILVTNKCEEQRRWFVLVYKLPPEPTRLRASVWRKLRAAGAVYLQNGVAALPADATGERAMRGAAQEVREFSGTAHLLRGEAVGHEAALVGAFGEARDAEYAEVLSKCRDFHAELEKERAAGKFTFAELEENEEDLDKLGAWLRKVELRDRFGAPSAQEARAAVLACREDLEAFAASVYEAADHGSASSASSGP
;
A
#
# COMPACT_ATOMS: atom_id res chain seq x y z
N MET A 1 55.54 31.83 20.98
CA MET A 1 55.23 31.48 19.59
C MET A 1 53.72 31.17 19.53
N ASP A 2 52.97 32.16 19.14
CA ASP A 2 51.50 32.17 19.24
C ASP A 2 50.91 31.88 17.85
N PHE A 3 50.31 30.72 17.67
CA PHE A 3 49.78 30.26 16.38
C PHE A 3 48.26 30.43 16.37
N ARG A 4 47.79 31.59 15.91
CA ARG A 4 46.34 31.81 15.66
C ARG A 4 45.93 31.27 14.30
N PRO A 5 44.87 30.48 14.17
CA PRO A 5 44.35 30.08 12.86
C PRO A 5 43.62 31.25 12.23
N ARG A 6 43.94 31.53 10.96
CA ARG A 6 43.28 32.52 10.12
C ARG A 6 41.89 32.00 9.74
N GLN A 7 40.87 32.81 10.00
CA GLN A 7 39.52 32.63 9.47
C GLN A 7 39.49 32.84 7.95
N PRO A 8 38.65 32.08 7.18
CA PRO A 8 38.50 32.34 5.78
C PRO A 8 37.62 33.57 5.58
N VAL A 9 38.12 34.48 4.76
CA VAL A 9 37.50 35.72 4.33
C VAL A 9 36.17 35.39 3.58
N VAL A 10 35.13 36.06 4.02
CA VAL A 10 33.80 36.09 3.44
C VAL A 10 33.88 36.59 2.00
N LEU A 11 33.57 35.72 1.02
CA LEU A 11 33.20 36.11 -0.34
C LEU A 11 31.72 36.53 -0.33
N ARG A 12 31.50 37.77 0.10
CA ARG A 12 30.25 38.47 -0.07
C ARG A 12 30.49 39.55 -1.11
N GLU A 13 29.65 39.54 -2.14
CA GLU A 13 29.61 40.51 -3.24
C GLU A 13 30.36 40.13 -4.54
N MET A 14 29.76 39.15 -5.27
CA MET A 14 29.79 39.16 -6.74
C MET A 14 28.65 38.32 -7.30
N LEU A 15 27.40 38.65 -7.02
CA LEU A 15 26.21 38.02 -7.61
C LEU A 15 25.15 39.08 -7.93
N LEU A 16 25.40 39.88 -8.92
CA LEU A 16 24.33 40.56 -9.67
C LEU A 16 24.73 40.59 -11.14
N SER A 17 24.07 39.76 -11.89
CA SER A 17 24.03 39.68 -13.35
C SER A 17 24.55 38.40 -13.95
N PHE A 18 23.74 37.33 -13.84
CA PHE A 18 23.64 36.35 -14.93
C PHE A 18 22.29 35.65 -14.83
N SER A 19 21.48 35.94 -15.80
CA SER A 19 20.34 35.22 -16.40
C SER A 19 19.68 34.09 -15.61
N ASN A 20 18.36 34.25 -15.38
CA ASN A 20 17.38 33.35 -14.76
C ASN A 20 17.31 31.90 -15.28
N HIS A 21 18.24 31.46 -16.12
CA HIS A 21 18.19 30.11 -16.71
C HIS A 21 19.16 29.10 -16.07
N CYS A 22 20.11 29.57 -15.26
CA CYS A 22 21.10 28.68 -14.62
C CYS A 22 20.74 28.28 -13.18
N TYR A 23 19.80 28.97 -12.56
CA TYR A 23 19.40 28.69 -11.16
C TYR A 23 18.51 27.46 -11.00
N THR A 24 17.81 27.05 -12.06
CA THR A 24 16.92 25.87 -12.01
C THR A 24 17.71 24.55 -12.03
N ILE A 25 18.93 24.53 -12.51
CA ILE A 25 19.76 23.32 -12.60
C ILE A 25 20.55 23.03 -11.31
N LEU A 26 20.81 24.04 -10.49
CA LEU A 26 21.62 23.89 -9.27
C LEU A 26 20.82 23.57 -8.00
N VAL A 27 19.50 23.73 -8.01
CA VAL A 27 18.65 23.43 -6.84
C VAL A 27 18.05 22.01 -6.90
N THR A 28 18.14 21.32 -8.03
CA THR A 28 17.65 19.93 -8.17
C THR A 28 18.70 18.85 -7.95
N ASN A 29 19.95 19.21 -7.65
CA ASN A 29 20.94 18.26 -7.10
C ASN A 29 20.84 18.19 -5.56
N LYS A 30 19.63 18.07 -5.01
CA LYS A 30 19.44 17.35 -3.77
C LYS A 30 19.92 15.94 -4.07
N CYS A 31 21.01 15.50 -3.44
CA CYS A 31 21.49 14.13 -3.54
C CYS A 31 20.29 13.20 -3.57
N GLU A 32 19.94 12.65 -4.72
CA GLU A 32 19.11 11.45 -4.76
C GLU A 32 19.96 10.43 -4.04
N GLU A 33 19.65 10.23 -2.79
CA GLU A 33 20.26 9.18 -1.98
C GLU A 33 20.02 7.91 -2.77
N GLN A 34 21.08 7.39 -3.42
CA GLN A 34 20.97 6.24 -4.32
C GLN A 34 20.27 5.13 -3.58
N ARG A 35 19.02 4.84 -3.98
CA ARG A 35 18.20 3.82 -3.33
C ARG A 35 18.85 2.47 -3.54
N ARG A 36 19.02 1.78 -2.44
CA ARG A 36 19.49 0.39 -2.48
C ARG A 36 18.32 -0.56 -2.56
N TRP A 37 18.53 -1.62 -3.29
CA TRP A 37 17.54 -2.64 -3.57
C TRP A 37 18.02 -4.00 -3.09
N PHE A 38 17.13 -4.80 -2.56
CA PHE A 38 17.31 -6.22 -2.49
C PHE A 38 16.72 -6.86 -3.75
N VAL A 39 17.52 -7.70 -4.40
CA VAL A 39 17.10 -8.46 -5.58
C VAL A 39 17.27 -9.93 -5.25
N LEU A 40 16.18 -10.67 -5.27
CA LEU A 40 16.16 -12.11 -5.11
C LEU A 40 16.07 -12.76 -6.49
N VAL A 41 17.13 -13.47 -6.87
CA VAL A 41 17.16 -14.32 -8.07
C VAL A 41 16.97 -15.75 -7.62
N TYR A 42 15.92 -16.41 -8.08
CA TYR A 42 15.63 -17.77 -7.63
C TYR A 42 15.06 -18.67 -8.72
N LYS A 43 15.24 -19.96 -8.51
CA LYS A 43 14.65 -21.01 -9.34
C LYS A 43 14.11 -22.12 -8.45
N LEU A 44 12.89 -22.54 -8.69
CA LEU A 44 12.24 -23.66 -8.02
C LEU A 44 12.04 -24.83 -8.97
N PRO A 45 11.99 -26.06 -8.47
CA PRO A 45 11.55 -27.21 -9.26
C PRO A 45 10.19 -26.95 -9.92
N PRO A 46 9.93 -27.52 -11.11
CA PRO A 46 8.64 -27.35 -11.78
C PRO A 46 7.47 -27.92 -10.99
N GLU A 47 7.70 -28.99 -10.26
CA GLU A 47 6.74 -29.70 -9.44
C GLU A 47 7.20 -29.79 -7.96
N PRO A 48 6.30 -29.73 -6.98
CA PRO A 48 4.87 -29.40 -7.12
C PRO A 48 4.62 -27.89 -7.24
N THR A 49 3.65 -27.48 -8.03
CA THR A 49 3.29 -26.07 -8.34
C THR A 49 3.00 -25.24 -7.07
N ARG A 50 2.50 -25.87 -6.01
CA ARG A 50 2.20 -25.22 -4.72
C ARG A 50 3.42 -24.52 -4.11
N LEU A 51 4.64 -25.01 -4.33
CA LEU A 51 5.87 -24.41 -3.79
C LEU A 51 6.13 -23.06 -4.41
N ARG A 52 5.96 -22.95 -5.74
CA ARG A 52 6.08 -21.68 -6.46
C ARG A 52 5.02 -20.67 -6.00
N ALA A 53 3.79 -21.12 -5.81
CA ALA A 53 2.70 -20.29 -5.31
C ALA A 53 2.97 -19.79 -3.87
N SER A 54 3.60 -20.60 -3.00
CA SER A 54 3.97 -20.20 -1.64
C SER A 54 4.97 -19.06 -1.65
N VAL A 55 6.10 -19.21 -2.34
CA VAL A 55 7.14 -18.17 -2.46
C VAL A 55 6.58 -16.91 -3.12
N TRP A 56 5.78 -17.05 -4.18
CA TRP A 56 5.13 -15.92 -4.86
C TRP A 56 4.23 -15.13 -3.91
N ARG A 57 3.35 -15.81 -3.15
CA ARG A 57 2.47 -15.16 -2.17
C ARG A 57 3.25 -14.43 -1.09
N LYS A 58 4.33 -15.02 -0.59
CA LYS A 58 5.21 -14.42 0.43
C LYS A 58 5.87 -13.14 -0.08
N LEU A 59 6.42 -13.17 -1.29
CA LEU A 59 7.04 -12.00 -1.92
C LEU A 59 5.99 -10.91 -2.22
N ARG A 60 4.82 -11.29 -2.76
CA ARG A 60 3.73 -10.36 -3.01
C ARG A 60 3.21 -9.72 -1.71
N ALA A 61 3.05 -10.50 -0.64
CA ALA A 61 2.65 -10.00 0.68
C ALA A 61 3.65 -9.00 1.27
N ALA A 62 4.93 -9.13 0.94
CA ALA A 62 5.96 -8.15 1.30
C ALA A 62 5.99 -6.91 0.41
N GLY A 63 5.21 -6.88 -0.65
CA GLY A 63 5.15 -5.80 -1.63
C GLY A 63 6.24 -5.86 -2.70
N ALA A 64 6.87 -7.01 -2.90
CA ALA A 64 7.90 -7.18 -3.93
C ALA A 64 7.34 -7.02 -5.34
N VAL A 65 8.14 -6.43 -6.21
CA VAL A 65 7.88 -6.33 -7.64
C VAL A 65 8.73 -7.36 -8.39
N TYR A 66 8.13 -8.03 -9.36
CA TYR A 66 8.82 -8.97 -10.23
C TYR A 66 9.40 -8.25 -11.45
N LEU A 67 10.72 -8.27 -11.57
CA LEU A 67 11.42 -7.74 -12.75
C LEU A 67 11.33 -8.71 -13.93
N GLN A 68 11.34 -9.99 -13.62
CA GLN A 68 11.08 -11.12 -14.54
C GLN A 68 10.81 -12.40 -13.74
N ASN A 69 10.51 -13.50 -14.41
CA ASN A 69 10.29 -14.79 -13.76
C ASN A 69 11.49 -15.20 -12.91
N GLY A 70 11.25 -15.41 -11.60
CA GLY A 70 12.29 -15.79 -10.65
C GLY A 70 13.23 -14.64 -10.22
N VAL A 71 12.89 -13.40 -10.54
CA VAL A 71 13.64 -12.21 -10.10
C VAL A 71 12.67 -11.21 -9.47
N ALA A 72 12.76 -11.02 -8.15
CA ALA A 72 11.94 -10.10 -7.40
C ALA A 72 12.81 -9.02 -6.73
N ALA A 73 12.29 -7.81 -6.66
CA ALA A 73 12.96 -6.67 -6.03
C ALA A 73 12.14 -6.09 -4.86
N LEU A 74 12.84 -5.60 -3.84
CA LEU A 74 12.31 -4.80 -2.74
C LEU A 74 13.30 -3.68 -2.39
N PRO A 75 12.83 -2.54 -1.84
CA PRO A 75 13.72 -1.56 -1.21
C PRO A 75 14.58 -2.20 -0.12
N ALA A 76 15.84 -1.77 0.00
CA ALA A 76 16.80 -2.31 0.96
C ALA A 76 16.62 -1.70 2.35
N ASP A 77 15.43 -1.85 2.92
CA ASP A 77 15.14 -1.56 4.32
C ASP A 77 15.10 -2.84 5.18
N ALA A 78 14.98 -2.69 6.49
CA ALA A 78 14.97 -3.82 7.43
C ALA A 78 13.80 -4.80 7.20
N THR A 79 12.65 -4.30 6.73
CA THR A 79 11.48 -5.13 6.41
C THR A 79 11.68 -5.89 5.11
N GLY A 80 12.21 -5.23 4.09
CA GLY A 80 12.57 -5.85 2.81
C GLY A 80 13.64 -6.93 3.00
N GLU A 81 14.67 -6.66 3.82
CA GLU A 81 15.70 -7.66 4.12
C GLU A 81 15.12 -8.92 4.74
N ARG A 82 14.29 -8.76 5.78
CA ARG A 82 13.66 -9.89 6.47
C ARG A 82 12.79 -10.72 5.52
N ALA A 83 11.99 -10.05 4.71
CA ALA A 83 11.11 -10.70 3.75
C ALA A 83 11.90 -11.48 2.68
N MET A 84 12.95 -10.85 2.09
CA MET A 84 13.77 -11.46 1.06
C MET A 84 14.61 -12.62 1.58
N ARG A 85 15.18 -12.51 2.80
CA ARG A 85 15.90 -13.62 3.46
C ARG A 85 14.96 -14.79 3.73
N GLY A 86 13.76 -14.53 4.24
CA GLY A 86 12.76 -15.57 4.47
C GLY A 86 12.29 -16.25 3.21
N ALA A 87 12.11 -15.52 2.11
CA ALA A 87 11.77 -16.11 0.82
C ALA A 87 12.94 -16.93 0.24
N ALA A 88 14.17 -16.43 0.34
CA ALA A 88 15.36 -17.15 -0.11
C ALA A 88 15.58 -18.46 0.66
N GLN A 89 15.31 -18.47 1.95
CA GLN A 89 15.36 -19.67 2.77
C GLN A 89 14.33 -20.70 2.34
N GLU A 90 13.06 -20.29 2.18
CA GLU A 90 11.98 -21.15 1.74
C GLU A 90 12.26 -21.78 0.36
N VAL A 91 12.83 -21.00 -0.58
CA VAL A 91 13.27 -21.54 -1.87
C VAL A 91 14.28 -22.67 -1.72
N ARG A 92 15.26 -22.53 -0.80
CA ARG A 92 16.27 -23.58 -0.54
C ARG A 92 15.67 -24.81 0.15
N GLU A 93 14.74 -24.61 1.08
CA GLU A 93 13.99 -25.71 1.72
C GLU A 93 13.19 -26.54 0.69
N PHE A 94 12.74 -25.88 -0.36
CA PHE A 94 12.08 -26.52 -1.51
C PHE A 94 13.05 -27.08 -2.56
N SER A 95 14.31 -27.27 -2.20
CA SER A 95 15.37 -27.77 -3.11
C SER A 95 15.57 -26.87 -4.35
N GLY A 96 15.22 -25.60 -4.23
CA GLY A 96 15.49 -24.57 -5.23
C GLY A 96 16.83 -23.88 -5.02
N THR A 97 17.19 -23.02 -5.96
CA THR A 97 18.36 -22.14 -5.83
C THR A 97 17.91 -20.70 -5.61
N ALA A 98 18.58 -20.00 -4.69
CA ALA A 98 18.26 -18.60 -4.37
C ALA A 98 19.54 -17.80 -4.11
N HIS A 99 19.67 -16.67 -4.78
CA HIS A 99 20.72 -15.68 -4.60
C HIS A 99 20.06 -14.35 -4.19
N LEU A 100 20.39 -13.87 -2.99
CA LEU A 100 19.95 -12.57 -2.53
C LEU A 100 21.09 -11.57 -2.71
N LEU A 101 20.84 -10.56 -3.50
CA LEU A 101 21.77 -9.49 -3.82
C LEU A 101 21.28 -8.19 -3.19
N ARG A 102 22.23 -7.32 -2.85
CA ARG A 102 21.97 -5.95 -2.45
C ARG A 102 22.79 -5.03 -3.34
N GLY A 103 22.15 -4.05 -3.96
CA GLY A 103 22.83 -3.16 -4.89
C GLY A 103 22.02 -1.93 -5.21
N GLU A 104 22.52 -1.15 -6.13
CA GLU A 104 21.93 0.08 -6.64
C GLU A 104 21.49 -0.14 -8.09
N ALA A 105 20.44 0.55 -8.52
CA ALA A 105 20.03 0.52 -9.92
C ALA A 105 20.96 1.43 -10.73
N VAL A 106 21.67 0.85 -11.68
CA VAL A 106 22.53 1.59 -12.59
C VAL A 106 21.70 1.99 -13.83
N GLY A 107 21.07 3.15 -13.78
CA GLY A 107 20.12 3.60 -14.81
C GLY A 107 18.70 3.06 -14.59
N HIS A 108 17.73 3.76 -15.14
CA HIS A 108 16.30 3.40 -15.10
C HIS A 108 15.70 3.17 -13.70
N GLU A 109 16.27 3.74 -12.62
CA GLU A 109 15.71 3.62 -11.27
C GLU A 109 14.27 4.12 -11.20
N ALA A 110 13.96 5.21 -11.93
CA ALA A 110 12.59 5.73 -12.01
C ALA A 110 11.59 4.71 -12.54
N ALA A 111 11.98 3.88 -13.52
CA ALA A 111 11.13 2.81 -14.03
C ALA A 111 10.89 1.72 -12.98
N LEU A 112 11.91 1.40 -12.17
CA LEU A 112 11.76 0.45 -11.07
C LEU A 112 10.81 1.01 -10.00
N VAL A 113 10.96 2.26 -9.60
CA VAL A 113 10.04 2.94 -8.67
C VAL A 113 8.62 3.00 -9.24
N GLY A 114 8.49 3.31 -10.56
CA GLY A 114 7.21 3.29 -11.27
C GLY A 114 6.51 1.95 -11.18
N ALA A 115 7.23 0.84 -11.36
CA ALA A 115 6.67 -0.51 -11.24
C ALA A 115 6.11 -0.81 -9.83
N PHE A 116 6.69 -0.23 -8.77
CA PHE A 116 6.11 -0.33 -7.43
C PHE A 116 4.81 0.48 -7.32
N GLY A 117 4.76 1.69 -7.90
CA GLY A 117 3.56 2.51 -7.96
C GLY A 117 2.43 1.80 -8.69
N GLU A 118 2.68 1.31 -9.91
CA GLU A 118 1.71 0.57 -10.72
C GLU A 118 1.16 -0.67 -10.00
N ALA A 119 2.03 -1.42 -9.33
CA ALA A 119 1.61 -2.59 -8.56
C ALA A 119 0.71 -2.22 -7.37
N ARG A 120 0.92 -1.06 -6.75
CA ARG A 120 0.06 -0.57 -5.66
C ARG A 120 -1.22 0.05 -6.17
N ASP A 121 -1.17 0.81 -7.27
CA ASP A 121 -2.37 1.34 -7.91
C ASP A 121 -3.35 0.23 -8.32
N ALA A 122 -2.83 -0.89 -8.83
CA ALA A 122 -3.67 -2.06 -9.11
C ALA A 122 -4.35 -2.62 -7.85
N GLU A 123 -3.66 -2.70 -6.70
CA GLU A 123 -4.24 -3.16 -5.44
C GLU A 123 -5.26 -2.14 -4.88
N TYR A 124 -5.00 -0.84 -4.98
CA TYR A 124 -5.95 0.20 -4.60
C TYR A 124 -7.20 0.20 -5.49
N ALA A 125 -7.05 -0.05 -6.79
CA ALA A 125 -8.18 -0.19 -7.70
C ALA A 125 -9.11 -1.36 -7.30
N GLU A 126 -8.56 -2.47 -6.80
CA GLU A 126 -9.34 -3.58 -6.24
C GLU A 126 -10.10 -3.14 -4.98
N VAL A 127 -9.47 -2.37 -4.07
CA VAL A 127 -10.14 -1.79 -2.88
C VAL A 127 -11.28 -0.88 -3.30
N LEU A 128 -11.05 0.03 -4.24
CA LEU A 128 -12.08 0.94 -4.79
C LEU A 128 -13.25 0.18 -5.41
N SER A 129 -12.97 -0.93 -6.10
CA SER A 129 -14.05 -1.80 -6.62
C SER A 129 -14.90 -2.37 -5.49
N LYS A 130 -14.28 -2.82 -4.41
CA LYS A 130 -15.00 -3.39 -3.27
C LYS A 130 -15.79 -2.34 -2.48
N CYS A 131 -15.31 -1.09 -2.42
CA CYS A 131 -16.10 0.01 -1.87
C CYS A 131 -17.39 0.23 -2.68
N ARG A 132 -17.31 0.17 -4.01
CA ARG A 132 -18.51 0.28 -4.86
C ARG A 132 -19.49 -0.89 -4.64
N ASP A 133 -18.97 -2.11 -4.54
CA ASP A 133 -19.79 -3.30 -4.25
C ASP A 133 -20.50 -3.14 -2.89
N PHE A 134 -19.81 -2.63 -1.88
CA PHE A 134 -20.35 -2.37 -0.54
C PHE A 134 -21.49 -1.37 -0.53
N HIS A 135 -21.32 -0.22 -1.19
CA HIS A 135 -22.40 0.76 -1.34
C HIS A 135 -23.63 0.18 -2.08
N ALA A 136 -23.37 -0.60 -3.14
CA ALA A 136 -24.46 -1.21 -3.90
C ALA A 136 -25.26 -2.23 -3.07
N GLU A 137 -24.62 -2.96 -2.15
CA GLU A 137 -25.33 -3.89 -1.26
C GLU A 137 -26.17 -3.14 -0.23
N LEU A 138 -25.62 -2.09 0.42
CA LEU A 138 -26.39 -1.25 1.34
C LEU A 138 -27.61 -0.62 0.66
N GLU A 139 -27.47 -0.12 -0.58
CA GLU A 139 -28.59 0.43 -1.33
C GLU A 139 -29.70 -0.62 -1.64
N LYS A 140 -29.28 -1.83 -1.97
CA LYS A 140 -30.20 -2.96 -2.21
C LYS A 140 -30.96 -3.33 -0.93
N GLU A 141 -30.29 -3.37 0.21
CA GLU A 141 -30.90 -3.65 1.51
C GLU A 141 -31.90 -2.56 1.93
N ARG A 142 -31.53 -1.27 1.73
CA ARG A 142 -32.43 -0.14 1.92
C ARG A 142 -33.68 -0.24 1.04
N ALA A 143 -33.50 -0.54 -0.24
CA ALA A 143 -34.60 -0.68 -1.18
C ALA A 143 -35.54 -1.87 -0.82
N ALA A 144 -34.98 -2.92 -0.22
CA ALA A 144 -35.72 -4.09 0.25
C ALA A 144 -36.36 -3.89 1.64
N GLY A 145 -36.09 -2.75 2.32
CA GLY A 145 -36.57 -2.50 3.68
C GLY A 145 -35.96 -3.45 4.73
N LYS A 146 -34.78 -4.00 4.48
CA LYS A 146 -34.09 -4.97 5.34
C LYS A 146 -33.29 -4.27 6.45
N PHE A 147 -33.98 -3.53 7.29
CA PHE A 147 -33.36 -2.85 8.44
C PHE A 147 -33.35 -3.76 9.66
N THR A 148 -32.42 -4.73 9.67
CA THR A 148 -32.26 -5.70 10.76
C THR A 148 -30.86 -5.65 11.34
N PHE A 149 -30.71 -6.05 12.62
CA PHE A 149 -29.39 -6.16 13.26
C PHE A 149 -28.51 -7.20 12.59
N ALA A 150 -29.06 -8.25 12.00
CA ALA A 150 -28.30 -9.27 11.28
C ALA A 150 -27.61 -8.71 10.03
N GLU A 151 -28.36 -7.91 9.23
CA GLU A 151 -27.78 -7.23 8.06
C GLU A 151 -26.75 -6.17 8.48
N LEU A 152 -26.97 -5.47 9.60
CA LEU A 152 -25.99 -4.53 10.12
C LEU A 152 -24.68 -5.22 10.52
N GLU A 153 -24.76 -6.33 11.26
CA GLU A 153 -23.59 -7.12 11.71
C GLU A 153 -22.79 -7.65 10.51
N GLU A 154 -23.46 -8.17 9.47
CA GLU A 154 -22.82 -8.63 8.23
C GLU A 154 -22.04 -7.51 7.52
N ASN A 155 -22.65 -6.34 7.39
CA ASN A 155 -22.04 -5.18 6.75
C ASN A 155 -20.89 -4.58 7.60
N GLU A 156 -20.98 -4.60 8.93
CA GLU A 156 -19.87 -4.21 9.82
C GLU A 156 -18.65 -5.12 9.62
N GLU A 157 -18.87 -6.44 9.55
CA GLU A 157 -17.78 -7.39 9.27
C GLU A 157 -17.13 -7.15 7.90
N ASP A 158 -17.91 -6.85 6.88
CA ASP A 158 -17.41 -6.62 5.53
C ASP A 158 -16.62 -5.31 5.44
N LEU A 159 -17.07 -4.24 6.12
CA LEU A 159 -16.33 -3.00 6.25
C LEU A 159 -15.00 -3.20 7.01
N ASP A 160 -14.99 -4.00 8.06
CA ASP A 160 -13.77 -4.33 8.81
C ASP A 160 -12.75 -5.09 7.95
N LYS A 161 -13.21 -6.07 7.16
CA LYS A 161 -12.38 -6.80 6.17
C LYS A 161 -11.78 -5.84 5.13
N LEU A 162 -12.59 -4.92 4.62
CA LEU A 162 -12.18 -3.91 3.65
C LEU A 162 -11.13 -2.94 4.24
N GLY A 163 -11.36 -2.43 5.45
CA GLY A 163 -10.41 -1.59 6.17
C GLY A 163 -9.09 -2.30 6.49
N ALA A 164 -9.16 -3.58 6.88
CA ALA A 164 -7.95 -4.40 7.09
C ALA A 164 -7.18 -4.64 5.80
N TRP A 165 -7.87 -4.77 4.67
CA TRP A 165 -7.21 -4.91 3.37
C TRP A 165 -6.53 -3.62 2.94
N LEU A 166 -7.21 -2.47 3.02
CA LEU A 166 -6.60 -1.15 2.76
C LEU A 166 -5.29 -0.98 3.55
N ARG A 167 -5.32 -1.22 4.86
CA ARG A 167 -4.11 -1.14 5.72
C ARG A 167 -2.97 -2.04 5.21
N LYS A 168 -3.27 -3.24 4.73
CA LYS A 168 -2.26 -4.15 4.15
C LYS A 168 -1.66 -3.61 2.85
N VAL A 169 -2.43 -2.94 2.01
CA VAL A 169 -1.93 -2.28 0.79
C VAL A 169 -1.04 -1.10 1.16
N GLU A 170 -1.47 -0.25 2.09
CA GLU A 170 -0.71 0.90 2.58
C GLU A 170 0.64 0.51 3.18
N LEU A 171 0.72 -0.57 3.97
CA LEU A 171 1.98 -1.08 4.52
C LEU A 171 2.98 -1.51 3.45
N ARG A 172 2.52 -1.85 2.26
CA ARG A 172 3.36 -2.22 1.09
C ARG A 172 3.65 -1.04 0.19
N ASP A 173 2.93 0.07 0.34
CA ASP A 173 3.12 1.28 -0.46
C ASP A 173 4.31 2.08 0.07
N ARG A 174 5.48 1.85 -0.55
CA ARG A 174 6.75 2.45 -0.14
C ARG A 174 7.03 3.79 -0.80
N PHE A 175 6.29 4.12 -1.86
CA PHE A 175 6.58 5.26 -2.71
C PHE A 175 5.41 6.23 -2.87
N GLY A 176 4.26 5.91 -2.29
CA GLY A 176 3.06 6.74 -2.35
C GLY A 176 2.38 6.65 -3.71
N ALA A 177 1.66 5.56 -3.95
CA ALA A 177 0.90 5.38 -5.18
C ALA A 177 -0.19 6.45 -5.32
N PRO A 178 -0.44 6.98 -6.53
CA PRO A 178 -1.44 8.03 -6.78
C PRO A 178 -2.83 7.71 -6.25
N SER A 179 -3.29 6.47 -6.37
CA SER A 179 -4.63 6.04 -5.96
C SER A 179 -4.80 5.87 -4.44
N ALA A 180 -3.75 6.01 -3.63
CA ALA A 180 -3.80 5.78 -2.18
C ALA A 180 -4.80 6.70 -1.46
N GLN A 181 -4.83 7.98 -1.83
CA GLN A 181 -5.73 8.94 -1.19
C GLN A 181 -7.19 8.69 -1.56
N GLU A 182 -7.46 8.35 -2.82
CA GLU A 182 -8.81 8.00 -3.29
C GLU A 182 -9.34 6.76 -2.58
N ALA A 183 -8.52 5.71 -2.43
CA ALA A 183 -8.90 4.49 -1.72
C ALA A 183 -9.22 4.75 -0.24
N ARG A 184 -8.45 5.60 0.45
CA ARG A 184 -8.76 6.01 1.83
C ARG A 184 -10.09 6.73 1.93
N ALA A 185 -10.34 7.68 1.03
CA ALA A 185 -11.59 8.43 0.99
C ALA A 185 -12.79 7.51 0.72
N ALA A 186 -12.65 6.54 -0.19
CA ALA A 186 -13.71 5.58 -0.51
C ALA A 186 -14.06 4.68 0.69
N VAL A 187 -13.08 4.18 1.43
CA VAL A 187 -13.34 3.37 2.65
C VAL A 187 -13.96 4.22 3.75
N LEU A 188 -13.58 5.49 3.87
CA LEU A 188 -14.24 6.42 4.80
C LEU A 188 -15.71 6.63 4.42
N ALA A 189 -16.01 6.85 3.14
CA ALA A 189 -17.38 6.98 2.65
C ALA A 189 -18.22 5.70 2.91
N CYS A 190 -17.63 4.50 2.77
CA CYS A 190 -18.32 3.26 3.16
C CYS A 190 -18.69 3.26 4.65
N ARG A 191 -17.83 3.78 5.52
CA ARG A 191 -18.12 3.89 6.95
C ARG A 191 -19.27 4.84 7.25
N GLU A 192 -19.25 6.02 6.64
CA GLU A 192 -20.33 7.02 6.77
C GLU A 192 -21.66 6.47 6.29
N ASP A 193 -21.66 5.71 5.20
CA ASP A 193 -22.84 5.07 4.64
C ASP A 193 -23.40 3.96 5.56
N LEU A 194 -22.53 3.16 6.16
CA LEU A 194 -22.92 2.16 7.15
C LEU A 194 -23.47 2.79 8.44
N GLU A 195 -22.90 3.90 8.90
CA GLU A 195 -23.42 4.65 10.05
C GLU A 195 -24.84 5.15 9.78
N ALA A 196 -25.15 5.64 8.57
CA ALA A 196 -26.48 6.04 8.16
C ALA A 196 -27.45 4.83 8.06
N PHE A 197 -26.98 3.68 7.59
CA PHE A 197 -27.76 2.43 7.59
C PHE A 197 -28.06 1.96 9.01
N ALA A 198 -27.10 1.97 9.90
CA ALA A 198 -27.26 1.61 11.33
C ALA A 198 -28.34 2.45 12.00
N ALA A 199 -28.35 3.78 11.76
CA ALA A 199 -29.41 4.65 12.30
C ALA A 199 -30.81 4.18 11.87
N SER A 200 -30.97 3.80 10.61
CA SER A 200 -32.25 3.27 10.09
C SER A 200 -32.63 1.92 10.74
N VAL A 201 -31.67 1.07 11.05
CA VAL A 201 -31.89 -0.21 11.75
C VAL A 201 -32.41 0.03 13.16
N TYR A 202 -31.80 0.98 13.91
CA TYR A 202 -32.26 1.34 15.25
C TYR A 202 -33.65 1.96 15.25
N GLU A 203 -33.95 2.86 14.30
CA GLU A 203 -35.30 3.44 14.14
C GLU A 203 -36.37 2.37 13.86
N ALA A 204 -36.09 1.42 12.97
CA ALA A 204 -36.98 0.31 12.67
C ALA A 204 -37.24 -0.59 13.89
N ALA A 205 -36.24 -0.86 14.70
CA ALA A 205 -36.34 -1.64 15.92
C ALA A 205 -37.22 -0.94 16.99
N ASP A 206 -37.07 0.38 17.14
CA ASP A 206 -37.85 1.17 18.09
C ASP A 206 -39.33 1.22 17.71
N HIS A 207 -39.64 1.38 16.42
CA HIS A 207 -41.02 1.34 15.90
C HIS A 207 -41.67 -0.04 16.05
N GLY A 208 -40.91 -1.12 15.87
CA GLY A 208 -41.36 -2.49 16.07
C GLY A 208 -41.73 -2.78 17.55
N SER A 209 -40.97 -2.23 18.48
CA SER A 209 -41.21 -2.38 19.92
C SER A 209 -42.44 -1.57 20.40
N ALA A 210 -42.68 -0.39 19.85
CA ALA A 210 -43.84 0.47 20.19
C ALA A 210 -45.18 -0.15 19.68
N SER A 211 -45.16 -0.81 18.53
CA SER A 211 -46.33 -1.46 17.96
C SER A 211 -46.81 -2.69 18.73
N SER A 212 -45.85 -3.43 19.31
CA SER A 212 -46.16 -4.62 20.13
C SER A 212 -46.72 -4.28 21.51
N ALA A 213 -46.41 -3.10 22.08
CA ALA A 213 -46.93 -2.64 23.37
C ALA A 213 -48.40 -2.12 23.30
N SER A 214 -48.91 -1.78 22.10
CA SER A 214 -50.25 -1.24 21.89
C SER A 214 -51.32 -2.32 21.66
N SER A 215 -50.96 -3.60 21.58
CA SER A 215 -51.84 -4.73 21.24
C SER A 215 -52.13 -5.64 22.45
N GLY A 216 -52.08 -5.14 23.68
CA GLY A 216 -52.53 -5.86 24.85
C GLY A 216 -54.02 -5.63 25.12
N PRO A 217 -54.78 -6.64 25.58
CA PRO A 217 -56.27 -6.64 25.64
C PRO A 217 -56.83 -5.71 26.68
#